data_70e804fe37f63b8fa794626779ae0896
#
_entry.id   70e804fe37f63b8fa794626779ae0896
#
_cell.length_a   1.000
_cell.length_b   1.000
_cell.length_c   1.000
_cell.angle_alpha   90.00
_cell.angle_beta   90.00
_cell.angle_gamma   90.00
#
_symmetry.space_group_name_H-M   'P 1'
#
loop_
_entity.id
_entity.type
_entity.pdbx_description
1 polymer ?
#
loop_
_entity_poly.entity_id
_entity_poly.type
_entity_poly.pdbx_seq_one_letter_code
_entity_poly.pdbx_strand_id
1 'polypeptide(L)'
;MAGARMLEVGARAPSFTLPDAFSGVPVTEPWADGPAVLAFFKVTCPVCKMVAPKLTALAEGGARVLAIGQDPPAALVRYAGEHGQHVPTVSEAAPYRVSSAYGVFSVPSLFVVEPGGVVADAVAGWDRDRWNAVAAAVGARAVSADGDGLPVFRPG
;
A
#
# COMPACT_ATOMS: atom_id res chain seq x y z
N MET A 1 2.25 -24.34 -13.05
CA MET A 1 2.01 -22.93 -13.13
C MET A 1 2.51 -22.21 -11.90
N ALA A 2 2.96 -21.07 -12.10
CA ALA A 2 3.41 -20.27 -10.96
C ALA A 2 2.22 -19.97 -10.05
N GLY A 3 2.33 -20.27 -8.78
CA GLY A 3 1.39 -19.80 -7.79
C GLY A 3 1.44 -18.28 -7.71
N ALA A 4 0.46 -17.69 -7.03
CA ALA A 4 0.46 -16.28 -6.78
C ALA A 4 1.67 -15.95 -5.89
N ARG A 5 2.60 -15.18 -6.42
CA ARG A 5 3.79 -14.73 -5.72
C ARG A 5 3.89 -13.23 -5.82
N MET A 6 4.14 -12.60 -4.71
CA MET A 6 4.48 -11.18 -4.70
C MET A 6 5.77 -10.95 -5.45
N LEU A 7 5.87 -9.81 -6.13
CA LEU A 7 7.12 -9.39 -6.72
C LEU A 7 8.21 -9.36 -5.67
N GLU A 8 9.35 -9.88 -6.04
CA GLU A 8 10.51 -9.96 -5.14
C GLU A 8 11.35 -8.70 -5.23
N VAL A 9 12.15 -8.48 -4.19
CA VAL A 9 13.19 -7.43 -4.18
C VAL A 9 14.08 -7.62 -5.40
N GLY A 10 14.35 -6.53 -6.10
CA GLY A 10 15.12 -6.51 -7.34
C GLY A 10 14.29 -6.61 -8.60
N ALA A 11 13.02 -7.00 -8.50
CA ALA A 11 12.13 -7.04 -9.66
C ALA A 11 11.77 -5.62 -10.12
N ARG A 12 11.43 -5.50 -11.39
CA ARG A 12 10.92 -4.23 -11.92
C ARG A 12 9.44 -4.11 -11.58
N ALA A 13 9.07 -3.01 -10.94
CA ALA A 13 7.68 -2.74 -10.61
C ALA A 13 6.89 -2.43 -11.89
N PRO A 14 5.78 -3.13 -12.16
CA PRO A 14 4.92 -2.84 -13.30
C PRO A 14 4.37 -1.43 -13.26
N SER A 15 4.40 -0.75 -14.40
CA SER A 15 3.75 0.55 -14.57
C SER A 15 2.24 0.39 -14.57
N PHE A 16 1.55 1.45 -14.17
CA PHE A 16 0.09 1.45 -14.18
C PHE A 16 -0.47 2.86 -14.34
N THR A 17 -1.73 2.94 -14.70
CA THR A 17 -2.51 4.17 -14.68
C THR A 17 -3.88 3.80 -14.12
N LEU A 18 -4.24 4.40 -13.00
CA LEU A 18 -5.51 4.14 -12.32
C LEU A 18 -6.15 5.48 -11.93
N PRO A 19 -7.49 5.54 -11.86
CA PRO A 19 -8.15 6.79 -11.48
C PRO A 19 -8.00 7.06 -9.99
N ASP A 20 -7.73 8.31 -9.64
CA ASP A 20 -7.80 8.78 -8.27
C ASP A 20 -9.23 8.58 -7.74
N ALA A 21 -9.34 8.02 -6.54
CA ALA A 21 -10.64 7.67 -5.97
C ALA A 21 -11.53 8.89 -5.69
N PHE A 22 -10.92 10.05 -5.41
CA PHE A 22 -11.65 11.27 -5.04
C PHE A 22 -11.98 12.14 -6.25
N SER A 23 -11.04 12.25 -7.21
CA SER A 23 -11.17 13.18 -8.35
C SER A 23 -11.48 12.51 -9.67
N GLY A 24 -11.18 11.21 -9.80
CA GLY A 24 -11.27 10.49 -11.07
C GLY A 24 -10.11 10.78 -12.03
N VAL A 25 -9.19 11.66 -11.65
CA VAL A 25 -8.05 12.01 -12.49
C VAL A 25 -7.09 10.81 -12.59
N PRO A 26 -6.59 10.47 -13.79
CA PRO A 26 -5.63 9.38 -13.93
C PRO A 26 -4.34 9.65 -13.14
N VAL A 27 -3.88 8.63 -12.44
CA VAL A 27 -2.65 8.66 -11.65
C VAL A 27 -1.74 7.54 -12.15
N THR A 28 -0.49 7.90 -12.41
CA THR A 28 0.55 6.95 -12.78
C THR A 28 1.42 6.62 -11.57
N GLU A 29 2.37 5.71 -11.76
CA GLU A 29 3.28 5.31 -10.71
C GLU A 29 4.01 6.50 -10.07
N PRO A 30 4.15 6.52 -8.72
CA PRO A 30 4.61 7.70 -7.99
C PRO A 30 6.11 7.76 -7.70
N TRP A 31 6.93 6.87 -8.26
CA TRP A 31 8.34 6.76 -7.86
C TRP A 31 9.34 7.55 -8.70
N ALA A 32 8.87 8.39 -9.63
CA ALA A 32 9.77 9.16 -10.50
C ALA A 32 10.70 10.11 -9.73
N ASP A 33 10.18 10.74 -8.68
CA ASP A 33 10.90 11.78 -7.93
C ASP A 33 11.43 11.32 -6.58
N GLY A 34 11.34 10.04 -6.28
CA GLY A 34 11.81 9.48 -5.01
C GLY A 34 11.17 8.13 -4.73
N PRO A 35 11.66 7.41 -3.72
CA PRO A 35 11.09 6.13 -3.37
C PRO A 35 9.64 6.29 -2.93
N ALA A 36 8.80 5.34 -3.31
CA ALA A 36 7.39 5.36 -2.99
C ALA A 36 6.98 4.05 -2.32
N VAL A 37 5.95 4.12 -1.48
CA VAL A 37 5.29 2.96 -0.90
C VAL A 37 3.95 2.77 -1.59
N LEU A 38 3.76 1.62 -2.20
CA LEU A 38 2.47 1.21 -2.74
C LEU A 38 1.78 0.34 -1.69
N ALA A 39 0.54 0.65 -1.36
CA ALA A 39 -0.22 -0.10 -0.35
C ALA A 39 -1.50 -0.65 -0.98
N PHE A 40 -1.54 -1.95 -1.19
CA PHE A 40 -2.72 -2.64 -1.74
C PHE A 40 -3.67 -3.00 -0.60
N PHE A 41 -4.97 -2.73 -0.77
CA PHE A 41 -5.96 -2.98 0.26
C PHE A 41 -7.36 -3.23 -0.31
N LYS A 42 -8.28 -3.69 0.55
CA LYS A 42 -9.70 -3.83 0.23
C LYS A 42 -10.52 -3.27 1.38
N VAL A 43 -11.66 -2.69 1.07
CA VAL A 43 -12.54 -2.11 2.11
C VAL A 43 -13.17 -3.15 3.03
N THR A 44 -13.23 -4.41 2.60
CA THR A 44 -13.79 -5.52 3.40
C THR A 44 -12.76 -6.24 4.25
N CYS A 45 -11.49 -5.88 4.15
CA CYS A 45 -10.41 -6.57 4.84
C CYS A 45 -10.27 -6.05 6.28
N PRO A 46 -10.47 -6.92 7.32
CA PRO A 46 -10.34 -6.48 8.71
C PRO A 46 -8.96 -5.97 9.08
N VAL A 47 -7.90 -6.61 8.58
CA VAL A 47 -6.53 -6.19 8.86
C VAL A 47 -6.24 -4.85 8.17
N CYS A 48 -6.76 -4.63 6.98
CA CYS A 48 -6.65 -3.35 6.30
C CYS A 48 -7.28 -2.22 7.12
N LYS A 49 -8.47 -2.46 7.69
CA LYS A 49 -9.14 -1.49 8.56
C LYS A 49 -8.31 -1.18 9.80
N MET A 50 -7.71 -2.20 10.38
CA MET A 50 -6.87 -2.06 11.58
C MET A 50 -5.66 -1.18 11.31
N VAL A 51 -5.03 -1.32 10.15
CA VAL A 51 -3.78 -0.61 9.81
C VAL A 51 -4.00 0.68 9.02
N ALA A 52 -5.23 1.02 8.68
CA ALA A 52 -5.53 2.24 7.93
C ALA A 52 -4.87 3.49 8.53
N PRO A 53 -4.96 3.73 9.85
CA PRO A 53 -4.28 4.88 10.47
C PRO A 53 -2.76 4.81 10.37
N LYS A 54 -2.19 3.61 10.23
CA LYS A 54 -0.74 3.44 10.10
C LYS A 54 -0.24 3.86 8.73
N LEU A 55 -1.06 3.71 7.69
CA LEU A 55 -0.72 4.28 6.37
C LEU A 55 -0.71 5.79 6.41
N THR A 56 -1.68 6.40 7.09
CA THR A 56 -1.70 7.84 7.32
C THR A 56 -0.44 8.28 8.07
N ALA A 57 -0.08 7.56 9.14
CA ALA A 57 1.12 7.86 9.92
C ALA A 57 2.40 7.75 9.08
N LEU A 58 2.45 6.77 8.18
CA LEU A 58 3.59 6.58 7.29
C LEU A 58 3.77 7.80 6.38
N ALA A 59 2.68 8.29 5.79
CA ALA A 59 2.70 9.49 4.95
C ALA A 59 3.07 10.74 5.75
N GLU A 60 2.46 10.92 6.92
CA GLU A 60 2.76 12.04 7.81
C GLU A 60 4.20 12.00 8.31
N GLY A 61 4.76 10.81 8.43
CA GLY A 61 6.15 10.59 8.80
C GLY A 61 7.17 10.91 7.72
N GLY A 62 6.72 11.23 6.51
CA GLY A 62 7.57 11.64 5.40
C GLY A 62 7.57 10.72 4.18
N ALA A 63 6.87 9.59 4.23
CA ALA A 63 6.83 8.67 3.10
C ALA A 63 5.91 9.16 1.98
N ARG A 64 6.27 8.87 0.75
CA ARG A 64 5.39 9.02 -0.41
C ARG A 64 4.58 7.74 -0.52
N VAL A 65 3.29 7.80 -0.18
CA VAL A 65 2.39 6.64 -0.16
C VAL A 65 1.34 6.78 -1.25
N LEU A 66 1.11 5.70 -1.98
CA LEU A 66 -0.04 5.58 -2.87
C LEU A 66 -0.79 4.30 -2.50
N ALA A 67 -2.03 4.42 -2.06
CA ALA A 67 -2.88 3.28 -1.75
C ALA A 67 -3.64 2.84 -3.02
N ILE A 68 -3.70 1.55 -3.25
CA ILE A 68 -4.40 0.95 -4.39
C ILE A 68 -5.51 0.08 -3.83
N GLY A 69 -6.75 0.55 -3.99
CA GLY A 69 -7.93 -0.12 -3.47
C GLY A 69 -8.65 -0.94 -4.53
N GLN A 70 -9.00 -2.17 -4.21
CA GLN A 70 -9.70 -3.09 -5.10
C GLN A 70 -11.22 -2.92 -5.01
N ASP A 71 -11.68 -1.68 -4.97
CA ASP A 71 -13.10 -1.35 -4.77
C ASP A 71 -13.47 -0.11 -5.60
N PRO A 72 -14.78 0.12 -5.82
CA PRO A 72 -15.23 1.32 -6.53
C PRO A 72 -14.84 2.60 -5.80
N PRO A 73 -14.63 3.71 -6.52
CA PRO A 73 -14.21 4.98 -5.90
C PRO A 73 -15.06 5.41 -4.70
N ALA A 74 -16.38 5.31 -4.79
CA ALA A 74 -17.26 5.73 -3.71
C ALA A 74 -17.02 4.92 -2.42
N ALA A 75 -16.74 3.63 -2.54
CA ALA A 75 -16.43 2.78 -1.40
C ALA A 75 -15.09 3.18 -0.77
N LEU A 76 -14.09 3.53 -1.58
CA LEU A 76 -12.79 3.95 -1.11
C LEU A 76 -12.85 5.30 -0.38
N VAL A 77 -13.64 6.23 -0.90
CA VAL A 77 -13.83 7.54 -0.24
C VAL A 77 -14.48 7.36 1.12
N ARG A 78 -15.51 6.52 1.21
CA ARG A 78 -16.18 6.24 2.48
C ARG A 78 -15.24 5.58 3.47
N TYR A 79 -14.49 4.57 3.02
CA TYR A 79 -13.51 3.86 3.83
C TYR A 79 -12.45 4.81 4.40
N ALA A 80 -11.95 5.74 3.60
CA ALA A 80 -10.94 6.70 4.04
C ALA A 80 -11.43 7.49 5.26
N GLY A 81 -12.66 7.98 5.22
CA GLY A 81 -13.25 8.72 6.34
C GLY A 81 -13.57 7.85 7.55
N GLU A 82 -14.09 6.64 7.31
CA GLU A 82 -14.49 5.74 8.40
C GLU A 82 -13.31 5.15 9.16
N HIS A 83 -12.19 4.89 8.48
CA HIS A 83 -11.05 4.18 9.06
C HIS A 83 -9.79 5.01 9.20
N GLY A 84 -9.83 6.28 8.84
CA GLY A 84 -8.69 7.20 9.02
C GLY A 84 -7.53 6.92 8.08
N GLN A 85 -7.81 6.51 6.85
CA GLN A 85 -6.78 6.33 5.83
C GLN A 85 -6.72 7.54 4.92
N HIS A 86 -5.90 8.51 5.28
CA HIS A 86 -5.79 9.80 4.59
C HIS A 86 -4.50 9.86 3.77
N VAL A 87 -4.46 9.10 2.69
CA VAL A 87 -3.35 9.06 1.74
C VAL A 87 -3.90 9.09 0.32
N PRO A 88 -3.13 9.51 -0.68
CA PRO A 88 -3.55 9.39 -2.07
C PRO A 88 -3.99 7.97 -2.37
N THR A 89 -5.14 7.81 -2.99
CA THR A 89 -5.76 6.51 -3.21
C THR A 89 -6.27 6.42 -4.64
N VAL A 90 -5.97 5.31 -5.31
CA VAL A 90 -6.47 5.00 -6.65
C VAL A 90 -7.37 3.77 -6.59
N SER A 91 -8.32 3.70 -7.54
CA SER A 91 -9.30 2.63 -7.62
C SER A 91 -8.92 1.65 -8.73
N GLU A 92 -8.91 0.36 -8.39
CA GLU A 92 -8.68 -0.70 -9.35
C GLU A 92 -9.94 -1.56 -9.47
N ALA A 93 -10.48 -1.62 -10.69
CA ALA A 93 -11.65 -2.44 -10.99
C ALA A 93 -11.23 -3.88 -11.35
N ALA A 94 -12.17 -4.82 -11.22
CA ALA A 94 -11.97 -6.18 -11.70
C ALA A 94 -11.61 -6.13 -13.19
N PRO A 95 -10.72 -6.97 -13.68
CA PRO A 95 -10.11 -8.16 -13.04
C PRO A 95 -8.83 -7.89 -12.23
N TYR A 96 -8.62 -6.71 -11.72
CA TYR A 96 -7.50 -6.36 -10.83
C TYR A 96 -6.14 -6.63 -11.44
N ARG A 97 -5.90 -6.08 -12.62
CA ARG A 97 -4.67 -6.33 -13.40
C ARG A 97 -3.41 -5.83 -12.71
N VAL A 98 -3.50 -4.71 -12.02
CA VAL A 98 -2.34 -4.14 -11.30
C VAL A 98 -2.01 -5.02 -10.11
N SER A 99 -2.99 -5.37 -9.28
CA SER A 99 -2.77 -6.30 -8.18
C SER A 99 -2.20 -7.63 -8.65
N SER A 100 -2.72 -8.17 -9.75
CA SER A 100 -2.22 -9.41 -10.34
C SER A 100 -0.78 -9.27 -10.82
N ALA A 101 -0.44 -8.15 -11.47
CA ALA A 101 0.92 -7.91 -11.96
C ALA A 101 1.93 -7.81 -10.83
N TYR A 102 1.52 -7.29 -9.68
CA TYR A 102 2.36 -7.23 -8.48
C TYR A 102 2.35 -8.53 -7.67
N GLY A 103 1.57 -9.52 -8.08
CA GLY A 103 1.46 -10.80 -7.38
C GLY A 103 0.80 -10.68 -6.01
N VAL A 104 -0.08 -9.71 -5.82
CA VAL A 104 -0.80 -9.52 -4.55
C VAL A 104 -1.78 -10.68 -4.35
N PHE A 105 -1.55 -11.48 -3.32
CA PHE A 105 -2.41 -12.60 -2.98
C PHE A 105 -3.13 -12.39 -1.64
N SER A 106 -2.74 -11.39 -0.90
CA SER A 106 -3.33 -11.05 0.38
C SER A 106 -3.19 -9.53 0.58
N VAL A 107 -4.10 -8.94 1.33
CA VAL A 107 -4.08 -7.52 1.67
C VAL A 107 -4.15 -7.35 3.18
N PRO A 108 -3.51 -6.33 3.76
CA PRO A 108 -2.71 -5.32 3.07
C PRO A 108 -1.37 -5.87 2.58
N SER A 109 -0.88 -5.32 1.48
CA SER A 109 0.48 -5.59 1.01
C SER A 109 1.18 -4.29 0.70
N LEU A 110 2.44 -4.17 1.11
CA LEU A 110 3.27 -2.99 0.83
C LEU A 110 4.40 -3.34 -0.12
N PHE A 111 4.68 -2.42 -1.03
CA PHE A 111 5.88 -2.48 -1.88
C PHE A 111 6.61 -1.16 -1.78
N VAL A 112 7.92 -1.21 -1.54
CA VAL A 112 8.78 -0.04 -1.69
C VAL A 112 9.38 -0.08 -3.08
N VAL A 113 9.19 0.99 -3.85
CA VAL A 113 9.71 1.10 -5.21
C VAL A 113 10.65 2.30 -5.29
N GLU A 114 11.87 2.06 -5.75
CA GLU A 114 12.86 3.11 -5.93
C GLU A 114 12.61 3.92 -7.20
N PRO A 115 13.20 5.13 -7.33
CA PRO A 115 12.99 5.98 -8.50
C PRO A 115 13.21 5.30 -9.85
N GLY A 116 14.11 4.34 -9.91
CA GLY A 116 14.35 3.56 -11.13
C GLY A 116 13.29 2.51 -11.44
N GLY A 117 12.28 2.35 -10.58
CA GLY A 117 11.23 1.37 -10.77
C GLY A 117 11.57 -0.03 -10.26
N VAL A 118 12.58 -0.16 -9.41
CA VAL A 118 12.99 -1.44 -8.84
C VAL A 118 12.37 -1.62 -7.47
N VAL A 119 11.80 -2.79 -7.20
CA VAL A 119 11.24 -3.14 -5.90
C VAL A 119 12.38 -3.29 -4.88
N ALA A 120 12.34 -2.47 -3.84
CA ALA A 120 13.34 -2.49 -2.77
C ALA A 120 12.88 -3.31 -1.57
N ASP A 121 11.58 -3.44 -1.34
CA ASP A 121 11.00 -4.27 -0.29
C ASP A 121 9.56 -4.64 -0.63
N ALA A 122 9.08 -5.74 -0.07
CA ALA A 122 7.71 -6.22 -0.24
C ALA A 122 7.25 -6.93 1.04
N VAL A 123 6.08 -6.54 1.55
CA VAL A 123 5.55 -7.06 2.82
C VAL A 123 4.08 -7.44 2.63
N ALA A 124 3.73 -8.67 2.99
CA ALA A 124 2.33 -9.12 3.02
C ALA A 124 1.81 -9.10 4.46
N GLY A 125 0.61 -8.54 4.65
CA GLY A 125 -0.03 -8.47 5.96
C GLY A 125 0.54 -7.38 6.86
N TRP A 126 0.12 -7.42 8.12
CA TRP A 126 0.64 -6.51 9.15
C TRP A 126 1.77 -7.20 9.91
N ASP A 127 2.93 -6.56 9.92
CA ASP A 127 4.10 -6.95 10.69
C ASP A 127 4.77 -5.66 11.14
N ARG A 128 4.74 -5.39 12.44
CA ARG A 128 5.24 -4.12 12.99
C ARG A 128 6.68 -3.84 12.56
N ASP A 129 7.55 -4.83 12.73
CA ASP A 129 8.97 -4.65 12.43
C ASP A 129 9.19 -4.41 10.94
N ARG A 130 8.46 -5.13 10.09
CA ARG A 130 8.57 -4.98 8.64
C ARG A 130 7.99 -3.64 8.16
N TRP A 131 6.88 -3.20 8.72
CA TRP A 131 6.31 -1.89 8.38
C TRP A 131 7.21 -0.76 8.84
N ASN A 132 7.82 -0.88 10.02
CA ASN A 132 8.80 0.10 10.48
C ASN A 132 10.06 0.09 9.62
N ALA A 133 10.48 -1.08 9.11
CA ALA A 133 11.59 -1.18 8.17
C ALA A 133 11.25 -0.50 6.82
N VAL A 134 10.01 -0.64 6.35
CA VAL A 134 9.54 0.09 5.17
C VAL A 134 9.62 1.60 5.41
N ALA A 135 9.17 2.08 6.56
CA ALA A 135 9.27 3.49 6.92
C ALA A 135 10.73 3.97 6.87
N ALA A 136 11.63 3.23 7.50
CA ALA A 136 13.06 3.57 7.50
C ALA A 136 13.65 3.61 6.09
N ALA A 137 13.26 2.67 5.25
CA ALA A 137 13.77 2.57 3.88
C ALA A 137 13.41 3.78 3.01
N VAL A 138 12.32 4.48 3.34
CA VAL A 138 11.90 5.69 2.60
C VAL A 138 12.15 6.97 3.39
N GLY A 139 12.92 6.91 4.48
CA GLY A 139 13.25 8.08 5.27
C GLY A 139 12.13 8.61 6.16
N ALA A 140 11.13 7.78 6.44
CA ALA A 140 10.00 8.16 7.28
C ALA A 140 10.18 7.66 8.73
N ARG A 141 9.40 8.25 9.65
CA ARG A 141 9.37 7.80 11.04
C ARG A 141 8.72 6.43 11.16
N ALA A 142 9.10 5.67 12.19
CA ALA A 142 8.44 4.42 12.54
C ALA A 142 6.94 4.66 12.79
N VAL A 143 6.11 3.71 12.35
CA VAL A 143 4.65 3.86 12.40
C VAL A 143 4.01 3.17 13.59
N SER A 144 4.72 2.26 14.25
CA SER A 144 4.15 1.46 15.33
C SER A 144 5.18 1.16 16.40
N ALA A 145 4.71 1.15 17.65
CA ALA A 145 5.51 0.81 18.82
C ALA A 145 4.64 0.05 19.81
N ASP A 146 5.28 -0.57 20.81
CA ASP A 146 4.57 -1.25 21.89
C ASP A 146 3.60 -0.28 22.57
N GLY A 147 2.41 -0.77 22.87
CA GLY A 147 1.40 0.01 23.56
C GLY A 147 0.48 0.82 22.65
N ASP A 148 0.61 0.72 21.32
CA ASP A 148 -0.24 1.45 20.39
C ASP A 148 -1.59 0.76 20.09
N GLY A 149 -1.85 -0.37 20.76
CA GLY A 149 -3.11 -1.10 20.60
C GLY A 149 -3.11 -2.13 19.48
N LEU A 150 -2.05 -2.19 18.67
CA LEU A 150 -1.96 -3.17 17.59
C LEU A 150 -1.12 -4.39 18.02
N PRO A 151 -1.42 -5.57 17.46
CA PRO A 151 -0.55 -6.73 17.65
C PRO A 151 0.80 -6.50 16.94
N VAL A 152 1.81 -7.30 17.28
CA VAL A 152 3.10 -7.25 16.58
C VAL A 152 2.96 -7.78 15.16
N PHE A 153 2.08 -8.76 14.95
CA PHE A 153 1.90 -9.40 13.66
C PHE A 153 0.45 -9.84 13.48
N ARG A 154 -0.06 -9.68 12.25
CA ARG A 154 -1.35 -10.23 11.83
C ARG A 154 -1.35 -10.41 10.32
N PRO A 155 -1.53 -11.65 9.81
CA PRO A 155 -1.61 -11.89 8.37
C PRO A 155 -2.85 -11.24 7.78
N GLY A 156 -2.74 -10.86 6.53
CA GLY A 156 -3.86 -10.28 5.77
C GLY A 156 -4.93 -11.29 5.38
#